data_b016cb8384b609f86b4947cc1b3d2a39
#
_entry.id   b016cb8384b609f86b4947cc1b3d2a39
#
_cell.length_a   1.000
_cell.length_b   1.000
_cell.length_c   1.000
_cell.angle_alpha   90.00
_cell.angle_beta   90.00
_cell.angle_gamma   90.00
#
_symmetry.space_group_name_H-M   'P 1'
#
loop_
_entity.id
_entity.type
_entity.pdbx_description
1 polymer ?
#
loop_
_entity_poly.entity_id
_entity_poly.type
_entity_poly.pdbx_seq_one_letter_code
_entity_poly.pdbx_strand_id
1 'polypeptide(L)'
;MNVEEILNEIGCTKFETIENKIAFRKKEKGEIENKIEVCGFGIYEENKCKKGGNRYYLEFNLKNNEIDSQKTMYVLLMNPSNTFPDKSIDSTIQNVIRVAYALKEFKKVVILNSFSKICGNGEEAKKYFKNKNVKLEEKNEKLVINFLESVDEILIACGDGVSEEQYQSYLTQLKDKKIWTYANSLTLNSRPRHLSIQHSENRNQFYEFIKNPQKNYLIIKEDNEKFSVEYNK
;
A
#
# COMPACT_ATOMS: atom_id res chain seq x y z
N MET A 1 -9.53 -12.42 5.56
CA MET A 1 -8.89 -12.34 6.90
C MET A 1 -9.45 -11.14 7.65
N ASN A 2 -9.91 -11.33 8.87
CA ASN A 2 -10.41 -10.24 9.71
C ASN A 2 -9.33 -9.74 10.70
N VAL A 3 -9.62 -8.63 11.41
CA VAL A 3 -8.64 -7.99 12.32
C VAL A 3 -8.24 -8.92 13.48
N GLU A 4 -9.17 -9.71 13.99
CA GLU A 4 -8.89 -10.65 15.09
C GLU A 4 -7.96 -11.79 14.67
N GLU A 5 -8.14 -12.29 13.45
CA GLU A 5 -7.22 -13.28 12.85
C GLU A 5 -5.81 -12.70 12.73
N ILE A 6 -5.69 -11.45 12.25
CA ILE A 6 -4.41 -10.74 12.16
C ILE A 6 -3.75 -10.62 13.54
N LEU A 7 -4.50 -10.14 14.54
CA LEU A 7 -3.97 -9.94 15.89
C LEU A 7 -3.47 -11.26 16.51
N ASN A 8 -4.22 -12.35 16.32
CA ASN A 8 -3.83 -13.67 16.81
C ASN A 8 -2.57 -14.17 16.11
N GLU A 9 -2.46 -14.01 14.80
CA GLU A 9 -1.33 -14.51 14.01
C GLU A 9 -0.02 -13.80 14.33
N ILE A 10 -0.05 -12.47 14.51
CA ILE A 10 1.14 -11.68 14.86
C ILE A 10 1.40 -11.63 16.37
N GLY A 11 0.47 -12.13 17.18
CA GLY A 11 0.57 -12.06 18.65
C GLY A 11 0.58 -10.63 19.18
N CYS A 12 -0.14 -9.73 18.51
CA CYS A 12 -0.26 -8.31 18.87
C CYS A 12 -1.66 -8.04 19.44
N THR A 13 -1.74 -7.29 20.53
CA THR A 13 -3.00 -6.96 21.20
C THR A 13 -3.39 -5.49 21.04
N LYS A 14 -2.53 -4.68 20.43
CA LYS A 14 -2.72 -3.23 20.36
C LYS A 14 -2.96 -2.74 18.94
N PHE A 15 -4.08 -2.02 18.75
CA PHE A 15 -4.33 -1.19 17.58
C PHE A 15 -4.54 0.27 17.99
N GLU A 16 -4.10 1.18 17.12
CA GLU A 16 -4.18 2.61 17.36
C GLU A 16 -5.16 3.24 16.36
N THR A 17 -6.09 4.04 16.86
CA THR A 17 -7.05 4.77 16.03
C THR A 17 -6.39 5.96 15.36
N ILE A 18 -6.71 6.22 14.10
CA ILE A 18 -6.19 7.33 13.30
C ILE A 18 -7.38 8.13 12.75
N GLU A 19 -7.42 9.42 13.00
CA GLU A 19 -8.36 10.34 12.37
C GLU A 19 -7.61 11.46 11.65
N ASN A 20 -7.99 11.77 10.42
CA ASN A 20 -7.33 12.82 9.67
C ASN A 20 -8.20 13.39 8.54
N LYS A 21 -7.78 14.56 8.02
CA LYS A 21 -8.35 15.22 6.86
C LYS A 21 -7.27 15.43 5.81
N ILE A 22 -7.44 14.81 4.65
CA ILE A 22 -6.53 14.90 3.54
C ILE A 22 -7.04 15.92 2.53
N ALA A 23 -6.22 16.93 2.21
CA ALA A 23 -6.56 17.95 1.26
C ALA A 23 -6.11 17.59 -0.16
N PHE A 24 -7.01 17.74 -1.14
CA PHE A 24 -6.63 17.83 -2.55
C PHE A 24 -6.23 19.28 -2.85
N ARG A 25 -5.03 19.47 -3.43
CA ARG A 25 -4.58 20.78 -3.90
C ARG A 25 -4.56 20.81 -5.42
N LYS A 26 -5.20 21.79 -6.04
CA LYS A 26 -5.00 22.11 -7.45
C LYS A 26 -3.57 22.57 -7.69
N LYS A 27 -2.92 22.01 -8.73
CA LYS A 27 -1.51 22.26 -9.07
C LYS A 27 -1.20 23.73 -9.38
N GLU A 28 -2.18 24.50 -9.89
CA GLU A 28 -1.95 25.83 -10.46
C GLU A 28 -2.12 27.00 -9.48
N LYS A 29 -2.83 26.85 -8.37
CA LYS A 29 -3.13 27.97 -7.46
C LYS A 29 -3.01 27.66 -5.97
N GLY A 30 -2.63 26.45 -5.60
CA GLY A 30 -2.57 26.06 -4.19
C GLY A 30 -3.93 25.97 -3.49
N GLU A 31 -5.02 26.08 -4.23
CA GLU A 31 -6.39 26.01 -3.72
C GLU A 31 -6.73 24.57 -3.30
N ILE A 32 -7.41 24.44 -2.18
CA ILE A 32 -7.90 23.15 -1.68
C ILE A 32 -9.23 22.88 -2.39
N GLU A 33 -9.23 21.93 -3.32
CA GLU A 33 -10.41 21.60 -4.11
C GLU A 33 -11.43 20.75 -3.32
N ASN A 34 -10.94 19.77 -2.59
CA ASN A 34 -11.76 18.90 -1.72
C ASN A 34 -10.96 18.43 -0.51
N LYS A 35 -11.65 18.21 0.61
CA LYS A 35 -11.09 17.56 1.79
C LYS A 35 -11.68 16.16 1.92
N ILE A 36 -10.82 15.15 1.93
CA ILE A 36 -11.23 13.78 2.23
C ILE A 36 -11.05 13.58 3.73
N GLU A 37 -12.15 13.32 4.43
CA GLU A 37 -12.09 12.90 5.82
C GLU A 37 -11.93 11.38 5.88
N VAL A 38 -11.00 10.94 6.69
CA VAL A 38 -10.76 9.50 6.92
C VAL A 38 -10.70 9.20 8.40
N CYS A 39 -11.17 8.02 8.77
CA CYS A 39 -10.93 7.43 10.08
C CYS A 39 -10.48 6.00 9.87
N GLY A 40 -9.61 5.52 10.72
CA GLY A 40 -9.07 4.17 10.58
C GLY A 40 -8.26 3.76 11.79
N PHE A 41 -7.51 2.70 11.64
CA PHE A 41 -6.61 2.21 12.66
C PHE A 41 -5.40 1.50 12.04
N GLY A 42 -4.33 1.37 12.84
CA GLY A 42 -3.16 0.59 12.49
C GLY A 42 -2.83 -0.44 13.57
N ILE A 43 -2.31 -1.57 13.16
CA ILE A 43 -1.80 -2.62 14.04
C ILE A 43 -0.28 -2.52 14.09
N TYR A 44 0.24 -2.28 15.28
CA TYR A 44 1.67 -2.06 15.55
C TYR A 44 2.20 -3.10 16.53
N GLU A 45 3.51 -3.30 16.52
CA GLU A 45 4.17 -4.04 17.58
C GLU A 45 3.97 -3.31 18.92
N GLU A 46 3.68 -4.07 19.97
CA GLU A 46 3.41 -3.54 21.30
C GLU A 46 4.51 -2.56 21.76
N ASN A 47 4.09 -1.39 22.24
CA ASN A 47 4.95 -0.30 22.71
C ASN A 47 5.89 0.33 21.67
N LYS A 48 5.72 0.06 20.36
CA LYS A 48 6.61 0.53 19.30
C LYS A 48 5.87 1.19 18.12
N CYS A 49 4.76 1.88 18.37
CA CYS A 49 4.07 2.67 17.34
C CYS A 49 4.80 4.00 17.08
N LYS A 50 6.09 3.94 16.72
CA LYS A 50 6.92 5.11 16.39
C LYS A 50 8.05 4.72 15.45
N LYS A 51 8.77 5.71 14.94
CA LYS A 51 9.91 5.50 14.05
C LYS A 51 10.83 4.39 14.59
N GLY A 52 11.12 3.40 13.76
CA GLY A 52 11.92 2.25 14.13
C GLY A 52 11.14 1.09 14.76
N GLY A 53 9.82 1.21 14.99
CA GLY A 53 8.93 0.11 15.33
C GLY A 53 8.46 -0.68 14.11
N ASN A 54 7.49 -1.56 14.30
CA ASN A 54 6.89 -2.35 13.24
C ASN A 54 5.40 -2.03 13.13
N ARG A 55 4.89 -1.97 11.89
CA ARG A 55 3.48 -1.87 11.57
C ARG A 55 3.10 -2.99 10.61
N TYR A 56 2.11 -3.76 10.98
CA TYR A 56 1.67 -4.93 10.23
C TYR A 56 0.46 -4.67 9.34
N TYR A 57 -0.42 -3.74 9.76
CA TYR A 57 -1.69 -3.48 9.10
C TYR A 57 -2.08 -2.01 9.24
N LEU A 58 -2.76 -1.48 8.23
CA LEU A 58 -3.31 -0.13 8.26
C LEU A 58 -4.63 -0.10 7.48
N GLU A 59 -5.68 0.42 8.11
CA GLU A 59 -7.00 0.54 7.50
C GLU A 59 -7.53 1.96 7.62
N PHE A 60 -8.22 2.43 6.57
CA PHE A 60 -8.96 3.68 6.57
C PHE A 60 -10.34 3.51 5.96
N ASN A 61 -11.34 4.13 6.58
CA ASN A 61 -12.66 4.35 6.02
C ASN A 61 -12.72 5.79 5.49
N LEU A 62 -13.16 5.96 4.24
CA LEU A 62 -13.40 7.27 3.64
C LEU A 62 -14.78 7.76 4.10
N LYS A 63 -14.80 8.88 4.83
CA LYS A 63 -16.03 9.53 5.30
C LYS A 63 -16.67 10.39 4.19
N ASN A 64 -16.79 9.86 2.98
CA ASN A 64 -17.42 10.56 1.88
C ASN A 64 -18.81 9.97 1.61
N ASN A 65 -19.83 10.80 1.69
CA ASN A 65 -21.23 10.40 1.50
C ASN A 65 -21.59 10.13 0.03
N GLU A 66 -20.71 10.48 -0.91
CA GLU A 66 -20.96 10.28 -2.35
C GLU A 66 -20.61 8.86 -2.85
N ILE A 67 -19.95 8.04 -2.02
CA ILE A 67 -19.56 6.67 -2.37
C ILE A 67 -20.57 5.70 -1.77
N ASP A 68 -21.49 5.21 -2.59
CA ASP A 68 -22.49 4.20 -2.19
C ASP A 68 -21.95 2.76 -2.15
N SER A 69 -20.73 2.56 -2.59
CA SER A 69 -20.06 1.26 -2.60
C SER A 69 -19.53 0.87 -1.23
N GLN A 70 -19.61 -0.43 -0.91
CA GLN A 70 -18.96 -1.01 0.28
C GLN A 70 -17.62 -1.69 -0.05
N LYS A 71 -17.09 -1.49 -1.27
CA LYS A 71 -15.86 -2.12 -1.72
C LYS A 71 -14.64 -1.64 -0.92
N THR A 72 -13.71 -2.55 -0.72
CA THR A 72 -12.41 -2.29 -0.10
C THR A 72 -11.33 -2.27 -1.18
N MET A 73 -10.50 -1.23 -1.18
CA MET A 73 -9.26 -1.19 -1.94
C MET A 73 -8.14 -1.82 -1.13
N TYR A 74 -7.60 -2.90 -1.62
CA TYR A 74 -6.44 -3.57 -1.03
C TYR A 74 -5.16 -3.09 -1.70
N VAL A 75 -4.13 -2.81 -0.89
CA VAL A 75 -2.88 -2.21 -1.37
C VAL A 75 -1.67 -2.90 -0.76
N LEU A 76 -0.71 -3.29 -1.59
CA LEU A 76 0.59 -3.76 -1.16
C LEU A 76 1.67 -2.71 -1.46
N LEU A 77 2.28 -2.18 -0.40
CA LEU A 77 3.40 -1.25 -0.45
C LEU A 77 4.72 -1.92 -0.02
N MET A 78 5.84 -1.22 -0.16
CA MET A 78 7.16 -1.73 0.22
C MET A 78 7.34 -1.82 1.73
N ASN A 79 7.29 -0.69 2.42
CA ASN A 79 7.50 -0.59 3.87
C ASN A 79 6.59 0.47 4.49
N PRO A 80 6.26 0.33 5.79
CA PRO A 80 5.54 1.36 6.50
C PRO A 80 6.34 2.66 6.58
N SER A 81 5.66 3.74 6.27
CA SER A 81 6.14 5.10 6.41
C SER A 81 5.72 5.70 7.76
N ASN A 82 6.10 6.96 8.02
CA ASN A 82 5.88 7.64 9.31
C ASN A 82 4.43 8.09 9.54
N THR A 83 3.44 7.23 9.28
CA THR A 83 2.05 7.47 9.69
C THR A 83 1.85 6.89 11.07
N PHE A 84 1.53 7.74 12.02
CA PHE A 84 1.28 7.41 13.42
C PHE A 84 -0.04 8.00 13.89
N PRO A 85 -0.69 7.43 14.92
CA PRO A 85 -1.99 7.92 15.41
C PRO A 85 -1.98 9.38 15.87
N ASP A 86 -0.87 9.83 16.43
CA ASP A 86 -0.66 11.18 16.98
C ASP A 86 -0.12 12.20 15.97
N LYS A 87 0.06 11.78 14.70
CA LYS A 87 0.68 12.61 13.66
C LYS A 87 -0.16 12.66 12.39
N SER A 88 0.24 13.56 11.51
CA SER A 88 -0.32 13.62 10.17
C SER A 88 -0.01 12.33 9.39
N ILE A 89 -0.95 11.90 8.58
CA ILE A 89 -0.76 10.83 7.60
C ILE A 89 0.34 11.25 6.62
N ASP A 90 1.33 10.39 6.40
CA ASP A 90 2.42 10.67 5.46
C ASP A 90 1.96 10.74 3.99
N SER A 91 2.81 11.32 3.14
CA SER A 91 2.47 11.58 1.74
C SER A 91 2.15 10.33 0.92
N THR A 92 2.79 9.21 1.19
CA THR A 92 2.52 7.94 0.47
C THR A 92 1.12 7.44 0.78
N ILE A 93 0.76 7.39 2.06
CA ILE A 93 -0.58 6.98 2.50
C ILE A 93 -1.65 7.98 2.01
N GLN A 94 -1.36 9.30 2.06
CA GLN A 94 -2.25 10.29 1.46
C GLN A 94 -2.49 10.02 -0.03
N ASN A 95 -1.47 9.62 -0.79
CA ASN A 95 -1.62 9.28 -2.20
C ASN A 95 -2.46 8.03 -2.41
N VAL A 96 -2.30 6.99 -1.57
CA VAL A 96 -3.17 5.81 -1.60
C VAL A 96 -4.64 6.21 -1.42
N ILE A 97 -4.93 7.05 -0.42
CA ILE A 97 -6.29 7.51 -0.15
C ILE A 97 -6.84 8.35 -1.31
N ARG A 98 -6.00 9.20 -1.94
CA ARG A 98 -6.39 9.97 -3.13
C ARG A 98 -6.73 9.07 -4.31
N VAL A 99 -5.99 7.99 -4.53
CA VAL A 99 -6.29 6.97 -5.56
C VAL A 99 -7.65 6.34 -5.31
N ALA A 100 -7.91 5.90 -4.08
CA ALA A 100 -9.21 5.30 -3.72
C ALA A 100 -10.37 6.29 -3.93
N TYR A 101 -10.18 7.54 -3.51
CA TYR A 101 -11.17 8.60 -3.68
C TYR A 101 -11.45 8.94 -5.14
N ALA A 102 -10.40 9.03 -5.97
CA ALA A 102 -10.54 9.36 -7.39
C ALA A 102 -11.34 8.29 -8.16
N LEU A 103 -11.14 7.02 -7.84
CA LEU A 103 -11.86 5.88 -8.45
C LEU A 103 -13.35 5.83 -8.07
N LYS A 104 -13.79 6.49 -6.99
CA LYS A 104 -15.19 6.58 -6.53
C LYS A 104 -15.92 5.24 -6.31
N GLU A 105 -15.19 4.15 -6.19
CA GLU A 105 -15.75 2.81 -6.02
C GLU A 105 -15.40 2.17 -4.67
N PHE A 106 -14.53 2.80 -3.88
CA PHE A 106 -14.03 2.25 -2.63
C PHE A 106 -14.46 3.08 -1.41
N LYS A 107 -15.04 2.41 -0.43
CA LYS A 107 -15.38 3.01 0.88
C LYS A 107 -14.27 2.81 1.91
N LYS A 108 -13.49 1.76 1.73
CA LYS A 108 -12.42 1.34 2.64
C LYS A 108 -11.11 1.16 1.88
N VAL A 109 -10.00 1.43 2.55
CA VAL A 109 -8.64 1.16 2.08
C VAL A 109 -7.93 0.34 3.12
N VAL A 110 -7.35 -0.78 2.70
CA VAL A 110 -6.50 -1.65 3.53
C VAL A 110 -5.11 -1.72 2.94
N ILE A 111 -4.10 -1.44 3.76
CA ILE A 111 -2.71 -1.34 3.34
C ILE A 111 -1.86 -2.33 4.12
N LEU A 112 -1.19 -3.20 3.39
CA LEU A 112 -0.11 -4.03 3.89
C LEU A 112 1.21 -3.59 3.29
N ASN A 113 2.28 -3.98 3.94
CA ASN A 113 3.63 -3.68 3.49
C ASN A 113 4.44 -4.97 3.39
N SER A 114 5.28 -5.05 2.36
CA SER A 114 6.21 -6.19 2.18
C SER A 114 7.15 -6.36 3.38
N PHE A 115 7.40 -5.29 4.11
CA PHE A 115 8.20 -5.28 5.34
C PHE A 115 7.42 -4.59 6.45
N SER A 116 7.60 -5.06 7.69
CA SER A 116 6.91 -4.50 8.86
C SER A 116 7.58 -3.23 9.40
N LYS A 117 8.89 -3.07 9.19
CA LYS A 117 9.70 -2.00 9.76
C LYS A 117 9.31 -0.60 9.27
N ILE A 118 9.00 0.29 10.22
CA ILE A 118 8.72 1.70 9.95
C ILE A 118 10.02 2.44 9.65
N CYS A 119 10.22 2.83 8.39
CA CYS A 119 11.39 3.55 7.91
C CYS A 119 10.97 4.91 7.33
N GLY A 120 11.68 5.98 7.73
CA GLY A 120 11.36 7.34 7.30
C GLY A 120 11.77 7.68 5.87
N ASN A 121 12.70 6.92 5.29
CA ASN A 121 13.18 7.12 3.92
C ASN A 121 13.70 5.82 3.29
N GLY A 122 13.88 5.82 1.97
CA GLY A 122 14.31 4.64 1.22
C GLY A 122 15.72 4.14 1.54
N GLU A 123 16.64 5.03 1.96
CA GLU A 123 18.00 4.63 2.32
C GLU A 123 18.03 3.88 3.66
N GLU A 124 17.24 4.34 4.63
CA GLU A 124 17.05 3.65 5.92
C GLU A 124 16.43 2.28 5.70
N ALA A 125 15.41 2.20 4.85
CA ALA A 125 14.78 0.95 4.45
C ALA A 125 15.78 -0.02 3.81
N LYS A 126 16.55 0.41 2.81
CA LYS A 126 17.57 -0.41 2.14
C LYS A 126 18.63 -0.96 3.11
N LYS A 127 19.09 -0.13 4.08
CA LYS A 127 20.03 -0.59 5.11
C LYS A 127 19.41 -1.66 6.02
N TYR A 128 18.18 -1.48 6.41
CA TYR A 128 17.46 -2.46 7.21
C TYR A 128 17.31 -3.79 6.47
N PHE A 129 16.91 -3.76 5.19
CA PHE A 129 16.67 -4.98 4.41
C PHE A 129 17.93 -5.81 4.16
N LYS A 130 19.10 -5.20 4.17
CA LYS A 130 20.38 -5.93 4.12
C LYS A 130 20.69 -6.68 5.42
N ASN A 131 20.18 -6.20 6.56
CA ASN A 131 20.49 -6.67 7.90
C ASN A 131 19.21 -7.07 8.68
N LYS A 132 18.17 -7.52 7.97
CA LYS A 132 16.84 -7.78 8.53
C LYS A 132 16.87 -8.78 9.68
N ASN A 133 16.05 -8.51 10.70
CA ASN A 133 15.71 -9.50 11.70
C ASN A 133 14.74 -10.51 11.09
N VAL A 134 15.25 -11.67 10.70
CA VAL A 134 14.53 -12.70 9.96
C VAL A 134 13.22 -13.09 10.66
N LYS A 135 13.21 -13.29 11.97
CA LYS A 135 12.01 -13.72 12.71
C LYS A 135 10.85 -12.73 12.69
N LEU A 136 11.14 -11.41 12.69
CA LEU A 136 10.10 -10.38 12.62
C LEU A 136 9.50 -10.29 11.22
N GLU A 137 10.34 -10.42 10.21
CA GLU A 137 9.89 -10.37 8.83
C GLU A 137 9.17 -11.66 8.40
N GLU A 138 9.51 -12.83 8.94
CA GLU A 138 8.77 -14.09 8.73
C GLU A 138 7.30 -13.96 9.14
N LYS A 139 7.02 -13.32 10.30
CA LYS A 139 5.63 -13.06 10.73
C LYS A 139 4.89 -12.15 9.75
N ASN A 140 5.56 -11.08 9.31
CA ASN A 140 4.97 -10.15 8.36
C ASN A 140 4.76 -10.81 6.99
N GLU A 141 5.72 -11.58 6.53
CA GLU A 141 5.64 -12.30 5.26
C GLU A 141 4.46 -13.27 5.25
N LYS A 142 4.31 -14.07 6.31
CA LYS A 142 3.17 -14.98 6.47
C LYS A 142 1.83 -14.22 6.46
N LEU A 143 1.76 -13.09 7.17
CA LEU A 143 0.57 -12.24 7.16
C LEU A 143 0.26 -11.71 5.75
N VAL A 144 1.27 -11.24 5.03
CA VAL A 144 1.10 -10.74 3.64
C VAL A 144 0.65 -11.87 2.73
N ILE A 145 1.24 -13.06 2.80
CA ILE A 145 0.85 -14.21 1.98
C ILE A 145 -0.62 -14.59 2.23
N ASN A 146 -1.01 -14.80 3.48
CA ASN A 146 -2.39 -15.14 3.84
C ASN A 146 -3.38 -14.08 3.36
N PHE A 147 -2.97 -12.82 3.40
CA PHE A 147 -3.78 -11.72 2.91
C PHE A 147 -3.91 -11.75 1.37
N LEU A 148 -2.82 -11.96 0.64
CA LEU A 148 -2.83 -12.06 -0.81
C LEU A 148 -3.71 -13.22 -1.30
N GLU A 149 -3.73 -14.34 -0.57
CA GLU A 149 -4.63 -15.46 -0.84
C GLU A 149 -6.11 -15.09 -0.67
N SER A 150 -6.43 -14.19 0.24
CA SER A 150 -7.81 -13.85 0.63
C SER A 150 -8.47 -12.77 -0.23
N VAL A 151 -7.73 -12.05 -1.08
CA VAL A 151 -8.26 -10.94 -1.89
C VAL A 151 -8.49 -11.35 -3.34
N ASP A 152 -9.51 -10.79 -3.99
CA ASP A 152 -9.81 -11.01 -5.40
C ASP A 152 -9.15 -9.95 -6.31
N GLU A 153 -8.91 -8.76 -5.76
CA GLU A 153 -8.35 -7.63 -6.49
C GLU A 153 -7.41 -6.82 -5.59
N ILE A 154 -6.26 -6.40 -6.12
CA ILE A 154 -5.24 -5.66 -5.37
C ILE A 154 -4.50 -4.62 -6.20
N LEU A 155 -4.24 -3.45 -5.61
CA LEU A 155 -3.26 -2.48 -6.09
C LEU A 155 -1.87 -2.86 -5.61
N ILE A 156 -0.96 -3.17 -6.53
CA ILE A 156 0.45 -3.37 -6.20
C ILE A 156 1.23 -2.08 -6.45
N ALA A 157 1.94 -1.60 -5.44
CA ALA A 157 2.78 -0.41 -5.51
C ALA A 157 4.02 -0.53 -4.61
N CYS A 158 4.68 -1.69 -4.60
CA CYS A 158 5.89 -1.95 -3.82
C CYS A 158 7.18 -1.45 -4.50
N GLY A 159 7.19 -1.24 -5.83
CA GLY A 159 8.37 -0.81 -6.57
C GLY A 159 9.51 -1.82 -6.54
N ASP A 160 10.75 -1.34 -6.75
CA ASP A 160 11.96 -2.18 -6.80
C ASP A 160 12.59 -2.46 -5.42
N GLY A 161 11.92 -2.10 -4.34
CA GLY A 161 12.46 -2.25 -2.98
C GLY A 161 12.34 -3.65 -2.38
N VAL A 162 11.61 -4.55 -3.02
CA VAL A 162 11.38 -5.94 -2.59
C VAL A 162 12.39 -6.86 -3.28
N SER A 163 12.89 -7.90 -2.60
CA SER A 163 13.79 -8.88 -3.23
C SER A 163 13.08 -9.65 -4.35
N GLU A 164 13.85 -10.22 -5.29
CA GLU A 164 13.26 -11.00 -6.38
C GLU A 164 12.50 -12.21 -5.83
N GLU A 165 13.09 -12.96 -4.91
CA GLU A 165 12.48 -14.12 -4.27
C GLU A 165 11.13 -13.78 -3.62
N GLN A 166 11.09 -12.72 -2.82
CA GLN A 166 9.86 -12.27 -2.16
C GLN A 166 8.81 -11.81 -3.19
N TYR A 167 9.23 -11.13 -4.25
CA TYR A 167 8.32 -10.69 -5.30
C TYR A 167 7.72 -11.87 -6.06
N GLN A 168 8.53 -12.89 -6.38
CA GLN A 168 8.05 -14.14 -6.99
C GLN A 168 7.04 -14.87 -6.09
N SER A 169 7.28 -14.93 -4.79
CA SER A 169 6.34 -15.48 -3.83
C SER A 169 4.97 -14.75 -3.87
N TYR A 170 4.98 -13.43 -3.96
CA TYR A 170 3.73 -12.66 -4.10
C TYR A 170 3.00 -12.96 -5.42
N LEU A 171 3.71 -12.99 -6.53
CA LEU A 171 3.10 -13.26 -7.83
C LEU A 171 2.50 -14.67 -7.88
N THR A 172 3.10 -15.65 -7.22
CA THR A 172 2.53 -16.99 -7.07
C THR A 172 1.15 -16.95 -6.42
N GLN A 173 0.99 -16.19 -5.35
CA GLN A 173 -0.30 -16.06 -4.65
C GLN A 173 -1.33 -15.24 -5.44
N LEU A 174 -0.88 -14.43 -6.37
CA LEU A 174 -1.73 -13.51 -7.14
C LEU A 174 -2.06 -14.03 -8.55
N LYS A 175 -1.64 -15.24 -8.93
CA LYS A 175 -1.76 -15.79 -10.27
C LYS A 175 -3.17 -15.69 -10.85
N ASP A 176 -4.19 -15.96 -10.03
CA ASP A 176 -5.62 -15.96 -10.43
C ASP A 176 -6.38 -14.71 -9.95
N LYS A 177 -5.67 -13.67 -9.54
CA LYS A 177 -6.26 -12.45 -8.99
C LYS A 177 -6.20 -11.29 -9.97
N LYS A 178 -7.06 -10.30 -9.76
CA LYS A 178 -7.02 -9.04 -10.49
C LYS A 178 -5.97 -8.12 -9.88
N ILE A 179 -4.84 -7.98 -10.56
CA ILE A 179 -3.77 -7.08 -10.15
C ILE A 179 -3.86 -5.81 -10.98
N TRP A 180 -3.67 -4.66 -10.36
CA TRP A 180 -3.62 -3.39 -11.06
C TRP A 180 -2.60 -2.42 -10.45
N THR A 181 -2.28 -1.38 -11.19
CA THR A 181 -1.43 -0.26 -10.78
C THR A 181 -2.05 1.07 -11.21
N TYR A 182 -1.68 2.14 -10.52
CA TYR A 182 -2.09 3.50 -10.90
C TYR A 182 -1.27 4.05 -12.08
N ALA A 183 -0.06 3.55 -12.27
CA ALA A 183 0.87 4.01 -13.28
C ALA A 183 0.63 3.31 -14.63
N ASN A 184 1.00 3.97 -15.71
CA ASN A 184 0.93 3.44 -17.06
C ASN A 184 2.29 2.88 -17.55
N SER A 185 3.29 2.83 -16.69
CA SER A 185 4.59 2.20 -16.95
C SER A 185 5.11 1.47 -15.71
N LEU A 186 5.85 0.40 -15.93
CA LEU A 186 6.57 -0.34 -14.88
C LEU A 186 7.92 0.32 -14.56
N THR A 187 8.58 -0.14 -13.51
CA THR A 187 9.97 0.22 -13.18
C THR A 187 10.95 -0.43 -14.17
N LEU A 188 12.24 -0.13 -14.06
CA LEU A 188 13.29 -0.78 -14.86
C LEU A 188 13.36 -2.31 -14.62
N ASN A 189 12.96 -2.77 -13.45
CA ASN A 189 12.86 -4.19 -13.11
C ASN A 189 11.49 -4.80 -13.43
N SER A 190 10.71 -4.18 -14.31
CA SER A 190 9.37 -4.64 -14.70
C SER A 190 8.39 -4.82 -13.52
N ARG A 191 8.45 -3.95 -12.52
CA ARG A 191 7.59 -3.97 -11.34
C ARG A 191 6.64 -2.77 -11.29
N PRO A 192 5.46 -2.90 -10.65
CA PRO A 192 4.56 -1.78 -10.43
C PRO A 192 5.23 -0.65 -9.63
N ARG A 193 5.02 0.60 -10.06
CA ARG A 193 5.67 1.77 -9.45
C ARG A 193 5.13 2.07 -8.05
N HIS A 194 6.04 2.49 -7.17
CA HIS A 194 5.69 2.92 -5.81
C HIS A 194 4.90 4.25 -5.83
N LEU A 195 3.92 4.40 -4.93
CA LEU A 195 3.09 5.60 -4.79
C LEU A 195 3.80 6.83 -4.19
N SER A 196 5.12 6.77 -4.02
CA SER A 196 5.91 7.96 -3.71
C SER A 196 6.03 8.85 -4.94
N ILE A 197 5.59 10.11 -4.82
CA ILE A 197 5.65 11.11 -5.90
C ILE A 197 6.92 11.98 -5.83
N GLN A 198 7.96 11.52 -5.15
CA GLN A 198 9.23 12.24 -5.03
C GLN A 198 9.94 12.39 -6.39
N HIS A 199 9.89 11.36 -7.23
CA HIS A 199 10.42 11.41 -8.59
C HIS A 199 9.44 12.07 -9.56
N SER A 200 9.94 12.91 -10.47
CA SER A 200 9.13 13.67 -11.43
C SER A 200 8.22 12.78 -12.31
N GLU A 201 8.74 11.63 -12.77
CA GLU A 201 7.99 10.68 -13.57
C GLU A 201 6.81 10.08 -12.80
N ASN A 202 7.03 9.57 -11.58
CA ASN A 202 5.97 9.05 -10.72
C ASN A 202 4.93 10.12 -10.40
N ARG A 203 5.38 11.37 -10.20
CA ARG A 203 4.51 12.51 -9.94
C ARG A 203 3.59 12.81 -11.13
N ASN A 204 4.13 12.82 -12.33
CA ASN A 204 3.34 13.08 -13.53
C ASN A 204 2.30 11.98 -13.75
N GLN A 205 2.69 10.70 -13.66
CA GLN A 205 1.77 9.57 -13.79
C GLN A 205 0.68 9.60 -12.72
N PHE A 206 1.02 9.94 -11.49
CA PHE A 206 0.05 10.08 -10.40
C PHE A 206 -0.99 11.19 -10.69
N TYR A 207 -0.57 12.36 -11.15
CA TYR A 207 -1.49 13.45 -11.45
C TYR A 207 -2.36 13.15 -12.68
N GLU A 208 -1.84 12.50 -13.70
CA GLU A 208 -2.65 12.04 -14.83
C GLU A 208 -3.69 11.02 -14.40
N PHE A 209 -3.31 10.06 -13.53
CA PHE A 209 -4.26 9.12 -12.95
C PHE A 209 -5.37 9.84 -12.15
N ILE A 210 -5.02 10.82 -11.32
CA ILE A 210 -6.04 11.55 -10.52
C ILE A 210 -7.02 12.33 -11.42
N LYS A 211 -6.59 12.82 -12.57
CA LYS A 211 -7.47 13.51 -13.54
C LYS A 211 -8.41 12.54 -14.27
N ASN A 212 -7.88 11.39 -14.67
CA ASN A 212 -8.58 10.37 -15.45
C ASN A 212 -8.35 9.01 -14.82
N PRO A 213 -9.01 8.70 -13.69
CA PRO A 213 -8.73 7.50 -12.91
C PRO A 213 -9.19 6.25 -13.65
N GLN A 214 -8.21 5.43 -14.06
CA GLN A 214 -8.43 4.12 -14.67
C GLN A 214 -7.46 3.12 -14.06
N LYS A 215 -7.96 1.93 -13.74
CA LYS A 215 -7.12 0.83 -13.27
C LYS A 215 -6.34 0.25 -14.45
N ASN A 216 -5.03 0.31 -14.36
CA ASN A 216 -4.14 -0.35 -15.32
C ASN A 216 -3.92 -1.79 -14.87
N TYR A 217 -4.75 -2.69 -15.37
CA TYR A 217 -4.66 -4.12 -15.01
C TYR A 217 -3.40 -4.75 -15.55
N LEU A 218 -2.84 -5.65 -14.75
CA LEU A 218 -1.63 -6.41 -15.07
C LEU A 218 -1.99 -7.89 -15.23
N ILE A 219 -1.29 -8.56 -16.15
CA ILE A 219 -1.36 -10.00 -16.33
C ILE A 219 -0.07 -10.58 -15.76
N ILE A 220 -0.18 -11.66 -14.99
CA ILE A 220 0.97 -12.47 -14.58
C ILE A 220 1.26 -13.48 -15.69
N LYS A 221 2.49 -13.47 -16.15
CA LYS A 221 3.03 -14.49 -17.07
C LYS A 221 4.00 -15.38 -16.33
N GLU A 222 3.92 -16.67 -16.64
CA GLU A 222 4.83 -17.68 -16.14
C GLU A 222 5.74 -18.14 -17.29
N ASP A 223 7.04 -18.04 -17.09
CA ASP A 223 8.06 -18.54 -18.01
C ASP A 223 9.18 -19.20 -17.21
N ASN A 224 9.42 -20.51 -17.47
CA ASN A 224 10.46 -21.29 -16.80
C ASN A 224 10.47 -21.15 -15.27
N GLU A 225 9.31 -21.36 -14.63
CA GLU A 225 9.09 -21.24 -13.18
C GLU A 225 9.30 -19.83 -12.61
N LYS A 226 9.40 -18.81 -13.45
CA LYS A 226 9.44 -17.40 -13.03
C LYS A 226 8.18 -16.66 -13.46
N PHE A 227 7.71 -15.81 -12.56
CA PHE A 227 6.57 -14.94 -12.83
C PHE A 227 7.04 -13.52 -13.20
N SER A 228 6.37 -12.94 -14.16
CA SER A 228 6.51 -11.53 -14.54
C SER A 228 5.15 -10.88 -14.68
N VAL A 229 5.11 -9.55 -14.71
CA VAL A 229 3.88 -8.78 -14.95
C VAL A 229 3.99 -7.96 -16.22
N GLU A 230 2.90 -7.89 -16.97
CA GLU A 230 2.76 -6.97 -18.10
C GLU A 230 1.37 -6.33 -18.09
N TYR A 231 1.19 -5.23 -18.84
CA TYR A 231 -0.12 -4.61 -18.98
C TYR A 231 -1.07 -5.51 -19.79
N ASN A 232 -2.30 -5.60 -19.31
CA ASN A 232 -3.39 -6.16 -20.10
C ASN A 232 -3.72 -5.15 -21.21
N LYS A 233 -3.42 -5.52 -22.47
CA LYS A 233 -3.65 -4.69 -23.66
C LYS A 233 -5.10 -4.73 -24.10
#